data_1daff1d3d27f5c21b4d33ef4f9932c16
#
_entry.id   1daff1d3d27f5c21b4d33ef4f9932c16
#
_cell.length_a   1.000
_cell.length_b   1.000
_cell.length_c   1.000
_cell.angle_alpha   90.00
_cell.angle_beta   90.00
_cell.angle_gamma   90.00
#
_symmetry.space_group_name_H-M   'P 1'
#
loop_
_entity.id
_entity.type
_entity.pdbx_description
1 polymer ?
#
loop_
_entity_poly.entity_id
_entity_poly.type
_entity_poly.pdbx_seq_one_letter_code
_entity_poly.pdbx_strand_id
1 'polypeptide(L)'
;MNRSVWNAIFLSYEDSMLQNIIEIIILSAIQGISEFIPVSSSAHLILVSSLYNFKSGSLLIDVSLHLGSLVAIIYFFKDELFDVRNNKRLISLIVLGSIPLIIVGYILYSTGLIYNLRNIKVIAWTTLVFGIVLYIADKNRFDKKISSNLN
;
A
#
# COMPACT_ATOMS: atom_id res chain seq x y z
N MET A 1 -40.48 1.90 25.36
CA MET A 1 -39.09 2.22 24.97
C MET A 1 -39.08 3.67 24.49
N ASN A 2 -38.31 4.56 25.11
CA ASN A 2 -38.47 6.01 25.06
C ASN A 2 -37.90 6.58 23.73
N ARG A 3 -38.61 7.54 23.12
CA ARG A 3 -38.25 8.22 21.85
C ARG A 3 -36.86 8.88 21.91
N SER A 4 -36.44 9.32 23.08
CA SER A 4 -35.11 9.91 23.32
C SER A 4 -33.96 8.90 23.17
N VAL A 5 -34.19 7.62 23.51
CA VAL A 5 -33.19 6.58 23.38
C VAL A 5 -32.97 6.24 21.90
N TRP A 6 -34.03 6.18 21.10
CA TRP A 6 -33.93 5.94 19.65
C TRP A 6 -33.19 7.08 18.93
N ASN A 7 -33.48 8.34 19.30
CA ASN A 7 -32.78 9.49 18.74
C ASN A 7 -31.29 9.50 19.11
N ALA A 8 -30.94 9.15 20.35
CA ALA A 8 -29.53 9.04 20.74
C ALA A 8 -28.79 7.94 20.01
N ILE A 9 -29.41 6.78 19.81
CA ILE A 9 -28.83 5.67 19.03
C ILE A 9 -28.66 6.08 17.56
N PHE A 10 -29.66 6.73 16.97
CA PHE A 10 -29.61 7.18 15.59
C PHE A 10 -28.49 8.20 15.36
N LEU A 11 -28.39 9.21 16.22
CA LEU A 11 -27.33 10.21 16.15
C LEU A 11 -25.94 9.60 16.34
N SER A 12 -25.77 8.67 17.28
CA SER A 12 -24.48 7.99 17.47
C SER A 12 -24.08 7.11 16.28
N TYR A 13 -25.07 6.55 15.56
CA TYR A 13 -24.84 5.79 14.34
C TYR A 13 -24.43 6.70 13.17
N GLU A 14 -25.10 7.85 12.99
CA GLU A 14 -24.74 8.84 11.98
C GLU A 14 -23.33 9.38 12.19
N ASP A 15 -23.00 9.76 13.44
CA ASP A 15 -21.65 10.25 13.78
C ASP A 15 -20.57 9.21 13.49
N SER A 16 -20.83 7.93 13.80
CA SER A 16 -19.89 6.85 13.51
C SER A 16 -19.72 6.59 12.01
N MET A 17 -20.78 6.73 11.23
CA MET A 17 -20.75 6.59 9.77
C MET A 17 -19.95 7.71 9.13
N LEU A 18 -20.20 8.95 9.52
CA LEU A 18 -19.48 10.12 9.02
C LEU A 18 -17.98 10.03 9.34
N GLN A 19 -17.64 9.62 10.57
CA GLN A 19 -16.26 9.40 10.97
C GLN A 19 -15.58 8.36 10.07
N ASN A 20 -16.20 7.20 9.84
CA ASN A 20 -15.66 6.16 8.99
C ASN A 20 -15.46 6.64 7.54
N ILE A 21 -16.38 7.42 7.00
CA ILE A 21 -16.27 8.00 5.65
C ILE A 21 -15.07 8.96 5.57
N ILE A 22 -14.90 9.82 6.56
CA ILE A 22 -13.77 10.76 6.61
C ILE A 22 -12.45 10.01 6.70
N GLU A 23 -12.35 8.98 7.56
CA GLU A 23 -11.17 8.12 7.66
C GLU A 23 -10.82 7.47 6.32
N ILE A 24 -11.81 6.90 5.63
CA ILE A 24 -11.62 6.26 4.31
C ILE A 24 -11.16 7.28 3.27
N ILE A 25 -11.71 8.48 3.26
CA ILE A 25 -11.29 9.55 2.34
C ILE A 25 -9.83 9.94 2.59
N ILE A 26 -9.42 10.11 3.85
CA ILE A 26 -8.03 10.41 4.22
C ILE A 26 -7.10 9.27 3.78
N LEU A 27 -7.45 8.02 4.07
CA LEU A 27 -6.66 6.86 3.68
C LEU A 27 -6.58 6.73 2.16
N SER A 28 -7.67 7.02 1.43
CA SER A 28 -7.69 7.01 -0.04
C SER A 28 -6.77 8.07 -0.63
N ALA A 29 -6.74 9.28 -0.06
CA ALA A 29 -5.84 10.34 -0.50
C ALA A 29 -4.36 9.96 -0.25
N ILE A 30 -4.06 9.41 0.92
CA ILE A 30 -2.71 8.91 1.26
C ILE A 30 -2.30 7.80 0.31
N GLN A 31 -3.18 6.82 0.07
CA GLN A 31 -2.92 5.73 -0.87
C GLN A 31 -2.64 6.26 -2.28
N GLY A 32 -3.51 7.12 -2.80
CA GLY A 32 -3.36 7.69 -4.14
C GLY A 32 -2.07 8.49 -4.33
N ILE A 33 -1.62 9.20 -3.29
CA ILE A 33 -0.36 9.95 -3.36
C ILE A 33 0.84 9.00 -3.22
N SER A 34 0.83 8.13 -2.21
CA SER A 34 1.99 7.28 -1.90
C SER A 34 2.23 6.15 -2.91
N GLU A 35 1.22 5.73 -3.66
CA GLU A 35 1.37 4.71 -4.70
C GLU A 35 2.23 5.18 -5.87
N PHE A 36 2.19 6.49 -6.19
CA PHE A 36 2.98 7.07 -7.28
C PHE A 36 4.33 7.67 -6.84
N ILE A 37 4.59 7.69 -5.53
CA ILE A 37 5.88 8.07 -4.97
C ILE A 37 6.62 6.77 -4.61
N PRO A 38 7.95 6.67 -4.79
CA PRO A 38 8.71 5.44 -4.49
C PRO A 38 8.89 5.21 -2.99
N VAL A 39 7.75 5.14 -2.27
CA VAL A 39 7.65 4.86 -0.83
C VAL A 39 6.60 3.77 -0.60
N SER A 40 6.66 3.08 0.55
CA SER A 40 5.69 2.04 0.87
C SER A 40 4.33 2.65 1.24
N SER A 41 3.34 2.55 0.35
CA SER A 41 1.97 3.00 0.59
C SER A 41 1.32 2.28 1.78
N SER A 42 1.47 0.96 1.86
CA SER A 42 0.95 0.17 2.99
C SER A 42 1.52 0.62 4.34
N ALA A 43 2.81 0.98 4.39
CA ALA A 43 3.42 1.50 5.63
C ALA A 43 2.76 2.82 6.05
N HIS A 44 2.48 3.72 5.11
CA HIS A 44 1.81 5.00 5.40
C HIS A 44 0.38 4.79 5.88
N LEU A 45 -0.39 3.87 5.26
CA LEU A 45 -1.75 3.55 5.71
C LEU A 45 -1.76 3.01 7.15
N ILE A 46 -0.87 2.05 7.47
CA ILE A 46 -0.75 1.48 8.81
C ILE A 46 -0.32 2.55 9.83
N LEU A 47 0.65 3.38 9.47
CA LEU A 47 1.16 4.43 10.36
C LEU A 47 0.08 5.45 10.71
N VAL A 48 -0.61 5.98 9.70
CA VAL A 48 -1.67 6.97 9.89
C VAL A 48 -2.84 6.38 10.67
N SER A 49 -3.30 5.18 10.29
CA SER A 49 -4.39 4.50 10.99
C SER A 49 -4.07 4.27 12.47
N SER A 50 -2.81 3.94 12.78
CA SER A 50 -2.37 3.71 14.15
C SER A 50 -2.16 4.99 14.95
N LEU A 51 -1.62 6.04 14.35
CA LEU A 51 -1.39 7.33 15.03
C LEU A 51 -2.71 8.03 15.39
N TYR A 52 -3.68 7.95 14.51
CA TYR A 52 -4.99 8.60 14.70
C TYR A 52 -6.05 7.65 15.24
N ASN A 53 -5.70 6.40 15.55
CA ASN A 53 -6.62 5.36 16.03
C ASN A 53 -7.84 5.17 15.12
N PHE A 54 -7.62 5.16 13.81
CA PHE A 54 -8.69 4.99 12.83
C PHE A 54 -9.34 3.60 12.96
N LYS A 55 -10.67 3.57 13.06
CA LYS A 55 -11.46 2.33 13.09
C LYS A 55 -11.46 1.64 11.73
N SER A 56 -11.34 2.41 10.66
CA SER A 56 -11.27 1.93 9.28
C SER A 56 -9.90 1.36 8.89
N GLY A 57 -8.89 1.37 9.75
CA GLY A 57 -7.53 0.87 9.50
C GLY A 57 -7.44 -0.65 9.46
N SER A 58 -8.18 -1.32 8.58
CA SER A 58 -8.20 -2.78 8.44
C SER A 58 -7.48 -3.25 7.17
N LEU A 59 -7.03 -4.52 7.17
CA LEU A 59 -6.43 -5.13 5.98
C LEU A 59 -7.38 -5.09 4.77
N LEU A 60 -8.69 -5.28 5.00
CA LEU A 60 -9.69 -5.25 3.95
C LEU A 60 -9.76 -3.87 3.28
N ILE A 61 -9.76 -2.80 4.07
CA ILE A 61 -9.77 -1.42 3.55
C ILE A 61 -8.49 -1.16 2.77
N ASP A 62 -7.31 -1.51 3.31
CA ASP A 62 -6.04 -1.31 2.59
C ASP A 62 -6.04 -2.03 1.24
N VAL A 63 -6.47 -3.29 1.18
CA VAL A 63 -6.58 -4.06 -0.07
C VAL A 63 -7.56 -3.39 -1.04
N SER A 64 -8.68 -2.89 -0.55
CA SER A 64 -9.67 -2.18 -1.38
C SER A 64 -9.10 -0.89 -1.98
N LEU A 65 -8.31 -0.14 -1.20
CA LEU A 65 -7.63 1.07 -1.67
C LEU A 65 -6.58 0.77 -2.74
N HIS A 66 -5.80 -0.30 -2.56
CA HIS A 66 -4.84 -0.78 -3.58
C HIS A 66 -5.55 -1.25 -4.86
N LEU A 67 -6.71 -1.90 -4.73
CA LEU A 67 -7.52 -2.27 -5.88
C LEU A 67 -8.00 -1.04 -6.65
N GLY A 68 -8.40 0.02 -5.96
CA GLY A 68 -8.75 1.31 -6.58
C GLY A 68 -7.58 1.92 -7.35
N SER A 69 -6.38 1.93 -6.77
CA SER A 69 -5.15 2.39 -7.45
C SER A 69 -4.84 1.52 -8.67
N LEU A 70 -4.99 0.20 -8.56
CA LEU A 70 -4.78 -0.73 -9.66
C LEU A 70 -5.73 -0.45 -10.84
N VAL A 71 -7.01 -0.20 -10.56
CA VAL A 71 -7.99 0.16 -11.60
C VAL A 71 -7.61 1.46 -12.28
N ALA A 72 -7.14 2.46 -11.53
CA ALA A 72 -6.68 3.73 -12.08
C ALA A 72 -5.45 3.53 -13.00
N ILE A 73 -4.49 2.71 -12.60
CA ILE A 73 -3.29 2.38 -13.39
C ILE A 73 -3.69 1.63 -14.68
N ILE A 74 -4.56 0.64 -14.58
CA ILE A 74 -5.06 -0.10 -15.76
C ILE A 74 -5.77 0.85 -16.71
N TYR A 75 -6.59 1.76 -16.20
CA TYR A 75 -7.29 2.75 -17.04
C TYR A 75 -6.32 3.70 -17.74
N PHE A 76 -5.28 4.16 -17.03
CA PHE A 76 -4.28 5.08 -17.58
C PHE A 76 -3.42 4.41 -18.67
N PHE A 77 -2.97 3.18 -18.45
CA PHE A 77 -2.12 2.41 -19.36
C PHE A 77 -2.91 1.42 -20.23
N LYS A 78 -4.21 1.65 -20.42
CA LYS A 78 -5.07 0.71 -21.16
C LYS A 78 -4.55 0.41 -22.56
N ASP A 79 -4.09 1.42 -23.29
CA ASP A 79 -3.68 1.28 -24.67
C ASP A 79 -2.42 0.40 -24.80
N GLU A 80 -1.48 0.51 -23.86
CA GLU A 80 -0.30 -0.36 -23.79
C GLU A 80 -0.62 -1.77 -23.27
N LEU A 81 -1.50 -1.88 -22.30
CA LEU A 81 -1.86 -3.16 -21.67
C LEU A 81 -2.73 -4.03 -22.57
N PHE A 82 -3.66 -3.43 -23.32
CA PHE A 82 -4.57 -4.16 -24.21
C PHE A 82 -3.99 -4.40 -25.60
N ASP A 83 -2.94 -3.66 -26.00
CA ASP A 83 -2.18 -3.98 -27.21
C ASP A 83 -1.16 -5.12 -26.96
N VAL A 84 -1.70 -6.29 -26.62
CA VAL A 84 -0.92 -7.50 -26.34
C VAL A 84 0.00 -7.89 -27.49
N ARG A 85 -0.41 -7.60 -28.72
CA ARG A 85 0.32 -8.01 -29.93
C ARG A 85 1.65 -7.27 -30.05
N ASN A 86 1.69 -5.98 -29.78
CA ASN A 86 2.89 -5.16 -29.88
C ASN A 86 3.70 -5.15 -28.57
N ASN A 87 3.03 -5.35 -27.41
CA ASN A 87 3.63 -5.24 -26.10
C ASN A 87 3.82 -6.60 -25.37
N LYS A 88 3.98 -7.70 -26.13
CA LYS A 88 4.14 -9.08 -25.58
C LYS A 88 5.21 -9.18 -24.50
N ARG A 89 6.35 -8.51 -24.69
CA ARG A 89 7.45 -8.53 -23.73
C ARG A 89 7.07 -7.86 -22.41
N LEU A 90 6.41 -6.70 -22.46
CA LEU A 90 5.94 -5.97 -21.29
C LEU A 90 4.94 -6.81 -20.50
N ILE A 91 3.93 -7.35 -21.18
CA ILE A 91 2.89 -8.17 -20.55
C ILE A 91 3.47 -9.45 -19.96
N SER A 92 4.36 -10.12 -20.68
CA SER A 92 5.06 -11.31 -20.15
C SER A 92 5.86 -11.00 -18.89
N LEU A 93 6.57 -9.87 -18.85
CA LEU A 93 7.33 -9.45 -17.66
C LEU A 93 6.42 -9.14 -16.47
N ILE A 94 5.28 -8.47 -16.71
CA ILE A 94 4.28 -8.19 -15.67
C ILE A 94 3.74 -9.52 -15.11
N VAL A 95 3.30 -10.43 -15.97
CA VAL A 95 2.73 -11.72 -15.56
C VAL A 95 3.76 -12.55 -14.80
N LEU A 96 4.97 -12.75 -15.36
CA LEU A 96 6.01 -13.52 -14.72
C LEU A 96 6.48 -12.92 -13.39
N GLY A 97 6.59 -11.58 -13.32
CA GLY A 97 6.96 -10.89 -12.10
C GLY A 97 5.89 -10.94 -11.02
N SER A 98 4.61 -11.07 -11.40
CA SER A 98 3.50 -11.16 -10.45
C SER A 98 3.35 -12.55 -9.81
N ILE A 99 3.76 -13.63 -10.50
CA ILE A 99 3.62 -15.00 -10.01
C ILE A 99 4.24 -15.21 -8.61
N PRO A 100 5.54 -14.90 -8.38
CA PRO A 100 6.15 -15.11 -7.08
C PRO A 100 5.47 -14.28 -5.98
N LEU A 101 5.03 -13.06 -6.31
CA LEU A 101 4.34 -12.19 -5.37
C LEU A 101 2.98 -12.78 -4.96
N ILE A 102 2.21 -13.32 -5.91
CA ILE A 102 0.93 -13.97 -5.65
C ILE A 102 1.12 -15.19 -4.76
N ILE A 103 2.12 -16.03 -5.04
CA ILE A 103 2.39 -17.25 -4.26
C ILE A 103 2.75 -16.89 -2.81
N VAL A 104 3.71 -15.97 -2.64
CA VAL A 104 4.14 -15.54 -1.30
C VAL A 104 3.00 -14.85 -0.55
N GLY A 105 2.27 -13.96 -1.22
CA GLY A 105 1.11 -13.27 -0.63
C GLY A 105 0.02 -14.24 -0.18
N TYR A 106 -0.28 -15.26 -0.99
CA TYR A 106 -1.24 -16.30 -0.62
C TYR A 106 -0.78 -17.11 0.60
N ILE A 107 0.49 -17.50 0.66
CA ILE A 107 1.05 -18.23 1.81
C ILE A 107 0.96 -17.36 3.09
N LEU A 108 1.36 -16.10 3.02
CA LEU A 108 1.30 -15.18 4.16
C LEU A 108 -0.13 -14.96 4.65
N TYR A 109 -1.08 -14.88 3.73
CA TYR A 109 -2.49 -14.72 4.07
C TYR A 109 -3.07 -16.00 4.69
N SER A 110 -2.84 -17.16 4.07
CA SER A 110 -3.39 -18.46 4.51
C SER A 110 -2.83 -18.92 5.85
N THR A 111 -1.58 -18.56 6.15
CA THR A 111 -0.94 -18.85 7.45
C THR A 111 -1.28 -17.83 8.54
N GLY A 112 -1.94 -16.73 8.20
CA GLY A 112 -2.23 -15.63 9.12
C GLY A 112 -1.00 -14.78 9.50
N LEU A 113 0.18 -15.07 8.96
CA LEU A 113 1.40 -14.32 9.23
C LEU A 113 1.29 -12.85 8.84
N ILE A 114 0.46 -12.53 7.85
CA ILE A 114 0.25 -11.16 7.39
C ILE A 114 -0.22 -10.22 8.51
N TYR A 115 -1.03 -10.72 9.46
CA TYR A 115 -1.51 -9.92 10.59
C TYR A 115 -0.41 -9.58 11.58
N ASN A 116 0.54 -10.50 11.79
CA ASN A 116 1.71 -10.28 12.65
C ASN A 116 2.72 -9.32 12.01
N LEU A 117 2.90 -9.40 10.70
CA LEU A 117 3.78 -8.53 9.93
C LEU A 117 3.24 -7.11 9.81
N ARG A 118 1.92 -6.94 9.89
CA ARG A 118 1.23 -5.66 9.85
C ARG A 118 1.33 -4.92 11.19
N ASN A 119 2.55 -4.55 11.57
CA ASN A 119 2.85 -3.91 12.84
C ASN A 119 3.87 -2.79 12.64
N ILE A 120 3.68 -1.65 13.33
CA ILE A 120 4.57 -0.49 13.27
C ILE A 120 6.02 -0.86 13.61
N LYS A 121 6.24 -1.75 14.58
CA LYS A 121 7.59 -2.19 14.95
C LYS A 121 8.28 -2.92 13.81
N VAL A 122 7.53 -3.79 13.09
CA VAL A 122 8.06 -4.51 11.92
C VAL A 122 8.39 -3.52 10.81
N ILE A 123 7.50 -2.56 10.53
CA ILE A 123 7.73 -1.51 9.54
C ILE A 123 8.98 -0.69 9.89
N ALA A 124 9.12 -0.26 11.15
CA ALA A 124 10.26 0.51 11.59
C ALA A 124 11.59 -0.25 11.41
N TRP A 125 11.66 -1.52 11.82
CA TRP A 125 12.85 -2.34 11.67
C TRP A 125 13.17 -2.65 10.20
N THR A 126 12.19 -3.02 9.40
CA THR A 126 12.40 -3.29 7.97
C THR A 126 12.86 -2.04 7.24
N THR A 127 12.25 -0.90 7.50
CA THR A 127 12.66 0.40 6.91
C THR A 127 14.09 0.76 7.30
N LEU A 128 14.47 0.58 8.56
CA LEU A 128 15.83 0.83 9.04
C LEU A 128 16.84 -0.07 8.32
N VAL A 129 16.60 -1.37 8.33
CA VAL A 129 17.52 -2.36 7.73
C VAL A 129 17.67 -2.12 6.23
N PHE A 130 16.56 -2.02 5.49
CA PHE A 130 16.62 -1.80 4.05
C PHE A 130 17.13 -0.41 3.68
N GLY A 131 16.88 0.61 4.50
CA GLY A 131 17.46 1.94 4.34
C GLY A 131 18.99 1.92 4.45
N ILE A 132 19.55 1.19 5.43
CA ILE A 132 20.99 1.00 5.58
C ILE A 132 21.57 0.23 4.38
N VAL A 133 20.92 -0.86 3.96
CA VAL A 133 21.35 -1.64 2.79
C VAL A 133 21.35 -0.78 1.53
N LEU A 134 20.33 0.04 1.32
CA LEU A 134 20.24 0.95 0.19
C LEU A 134 21.36 2.00 0.22
N TYR A 135 21.62 2.59 1.38
CA TYR A 135 22.71 3.56 1.57
C TYR A 135 24.07 2.97 1.23
N ILE A 136 24.36 1.74 1.69
CA ILE A 136 25.63 1.04 1.39
C ILE A 136 25.74 0.73 -0.11
N ALA A 137 24.63 0.26 -0.72
CA ALA A 137 24.61 -0.06 -2.15
C ALA A 137 24.84 1.19 -3.02
N ASP A 138 24.25 2.29 -2.65
CA ASP A 138 24.37 3.57 -3.39
C ASP A 138 25.78 4.15 -3.26
N LYS A 139 26.35 4.13 -2.07
CA LYS A 139 27.73 4.56 -1.83
C LYS A 139 28.73 3.79 -2.71
N ASN A 140 28.62 2.46 -2.76
CA ASN A 140 29.48 1.62 -3.57
C ASN A 140 29.33 1.89 -5.08
N ARG A 141 28.16 2.33 -5.52
CA ARG A 141 27.89 2.70 -6.91
C ARG A 141 28.50 4.04 -7.29
N PHE A 142 28.49 5.01 -6.39
CA PHE A 142 29.13 6.31 -6.57
C PHE A 142 30.65 6.16 -6.69
N ASP A 143 31.29 5.42 -5.79
CA ASP A 143 32.72 5.19 -5.79
C ASP A 143 33.19 4.52 -7.08
N LYS A 144 32.43 3.55 -7.59
CA LYS A 144 32.72 2.85 -8.84
C LYS A 144 32.61 3.76 -10.07
N LYS A 145 31.66 4.68 -10.08
CA LYS A 145 31.44 5.63 -11.18
C LYS A 145 32.53 6.72 -11.20
N ILE A 146 32.99 7.17 -10.04
CA ILE A 146 34.08 8.11 -9.90
C ILE A 146 35.40 7.47 -10.39
N SER A 147 35.71 6.25 -9.96
CA SER A 147 36.94 5.54 -10.38
C SER A 147 36.98 5.24 -11.88
N SER A 148 35.84 4.99 -12.53
CA SER A 148 35.77 4.74 -13.97
C SER A 148 35.92 6.01 -14.83
N ASN A 149 35.68 7.18 -14.27
CA ASN A 149 35.84 8.47 -14.96
C ASN A 149 37.24 9.10 -14.77
N LEU A 150 38.07 8.51 -13.90
CA LEU A 150 39.44 8.97 -13.62
C LEU A 150 40.54 8.15 -14.34
N ASN A 151 40.16 7.08 -15.04
CA ASN A 151 40.98 6.25 -15.92
C ASN A 151 40.60 6.46 -17.38
#